data_ad3e49f29361ff64818458c5fb1a4581
#
_entry.id   ad3e49f29361ff64818458c5fb1a4581
#
_cell.length_a   1.000
_cell.length_b   1.000
_cell.length_c   1.000
_cell.angle_alpha   90.00
_cell.angle_beta   90.00
_cell.angle_gamma   90.00
#
_symmetry.space_group_name_H-M   'P 1'
#
loop_
_entity.id
_entity.type
_entity.pdbx_description
1 polymer ?
#
loop_
_entity_poly.entity_id
_entity_poly.type
_entity_poly.pdbx_seq_one_letter_code
_entity_poly.pdbx_strand_id
1 'polypeptide(L)'
;ILSSGGDAPGMNAAIRAVTRRALSQGIEVVGILGGYAGLLGAADESDPDVIREKHLRPLDAHSVSNIVTRGGTILYSSRCPEFKTEAGMAKALRVCHEQSIDAIIAIGGDGTFRGATDLTNHGIPSIGIPGTIDNDITATELTIGFDTALNTCLRMIDDLRDTAESHARCIITEIMGNGCGLLALYTGIASGAISIAIPEIPFDLDYACQKIANARAVGKRGMIAICSEKLPELDGVPFTDSYAAEIQQRTDVCTRINRLGHIIRGGNPTLRDRMTASQMGVEAVNSLLEG
;
A
#
# COMPACT_ATOMS: atom_id res chain seq x y z
N ILE A 1 11.55 -9.83 11.68
CA ILE A 1 10.92 -8.83 10.79
C ILE A 1 9.95 -9.53 9.86
N LEU A 2 8.78 -8.97 9.64
CA LEU A 2 7.85 -9.44 8.62
C LEU A 2 7.26 -8.27 7.82
N SER A 3 6.77 -8.56 6.61
CA SER A 3 5.85 -7.71 5.86
C SER A 3 4.54 -8.45 5.65
N SER A 4 3.41 -7.80 5.88
CA SER A 4 2.09 -8.43 5.81
C SER A 4 1.06 -7.51 5.14
N GLY A 5 0.05 -8.10 4.51
CA GLY A 5 -0.97 -7.37 3.77
C GLY A 5 -0.57 -7.03 2.34
N GLY A 6 -0.96 -5.87 1.83
CA GLY A 6 -0.55 -5.39 0.50
C GLY A 6 0.88 -4.90 0.52
N ASP A 7 1.62 -5.18 -0.56
CA ASP A 7 2.96 -4.64 -0.72
C ASP A 7 2.93 -3.14 -1.08
N ALA A 8 4.02 -2.46 -0.73
CA ALA A 8 4.21 -1.05 -1.02
C ALA A 8 5.68 -0.74 -1.35
N PRO A 9 5.96 0.16 -2.31
CA PRO A 9 7.32 0.55 -2.63
C PRO A 9 8.00 1.23 -1.43
N GLY A 10 9.14 0.69 -1.00
CA GLY A 10 9.86 1.17 0.18
C GLY A 10 9.90 0.16 1.34
N MET A 11 9.08 -0.90 1.33
CA MET A 11 9.17 -1.96 2.34
C MET A 11 10.58 -2.57 2.42
N ASN A 12 11.24 -2.78 1.29
CA ASN A 12 12.63 -3.26 1.27
C ASN A 12 13.61 -2.28 1.92
N ALA A 13 13.39 -0.97 1.78
CA ALA A 13 14.22 0.03 2.44
C ALA A 13 14.04 -0.03 3.97
N ALA A 14 12.80 -0.24 4.45
CA ALA A 14 12.51 -0.44 5.87
C ALA A 14 13.16 -1.74 6.40
N ILE A 15 13.00 -2.88 5.69
CA ILE A 15 13.63 -4.15 6.04
C ILE A 15 15.16 -3.98 6.17
N ARG A 16 15.77 -3.30 5.20
CA ARG A 16 17.20 -3.02 5.23
C ARG A 16 17.60 -2.17 6.45
N ALA A 17 16.86 -1.13 6.74
CA ALA A 17 17.17 -0.23 7.86
C ALA A 17 17.05 -0.94 9.20
N VAL A 18 15.97 -1.67 9.43
CA VAL A 18 15.77 -2.51 10.62
C VAL A 18 16.91 -3.52 10.76
N THR A 19 17.19 -4.29 9.71
CA THR A 19 18.24 -5.32 9.76
C THR A 19 19.59 -4.71 10.11
N ARG A 20 20.01 -3.66 9.41
CA ARG A 20 21.33 -3.04 9.65
C ARG A 20 21.41 -2.38 11.02
N ARG A 21 20.34 -1.76 11.50
CA ARG A 21 20.32 -1.15 12.84
C ARG A 21 20.39 -2.21 13.93
N ALA A 22 19.59 -3.28 13.83
CA ALA A 22 19.62 -4.38 14.78
C ALA A 22 21.00 -5.07 14.84
N LEU A 23 21.58 -5.40 13.68
CA LEU A 23 22.92 -5.99 13.61
C LEU A 23 23.99 -5.07 14.24
N SER A 24 23.87 -3.74 14.10
CA SER A 24 24.82 -2.78 14.74
C SER A 24 24.73 -2.78 16.25
N GLN A 25 23.67 -3.32 16.83
CA GLN A 25 23.46 -3.49 18.27
C GLN A 25 23.75 -4.93 18.73
N GLY A 26 24.28 -5.78 17.86
CA GLY A 26 24.55 -7.19 18.17
C GLY A 26 23.31 -8.08 18.24
N ILE A 27 22.18 -7.63 17.67
CA ILE A 27 20.90 -8.37 17.66
C ILE A 27 20.85 -9.22 16.39
N GLU A 28 20.52 -10.50 16.53
CA GLU A 28 20.24 -11.38 15.41
C GLU A 28 18.89 -11.05 14.78
N VAL A 29 18.81 -11.14 13.46
CA VAL A 29 17.60 -10.77 12.70
C VAL A 29 17.12 -11.92 11.85
N VAL A 30 15.85 -12.24 12.00
CA VAL A 30 15.15 -13.24 11.20
C VAL A 30 14.06 -12.56 10.36
N GLY A 31 14.05 -12.82 9.07
CA GLY A 31 12.98 -12.43 8.15
C GLY A 31 11.92 -13.52 8.08
N ILE A 32 10.69 -13.22 8.43
CA ILE A 32 9.54 -14.13 8.33
C ILE A 32 8.95 -13.99 6.94
N LEU A 33 9.01 -15.07 6.15
CA LEU A 33 8.58 -15.07 4.74
C LEU A 33 7.06 -15.22 4.62
N GLY A 34 6.40 -14.33 3.89
CA GLY A 34 4.95 -14.36 3.71
C GLY A 34 4.15 -13.80 4.90
N GLY A 35 4.78 -12.98 5.73
CA GLY A 35 4.13 -12.33 6.86
C GLY A 35 3.67 -13.30 7.95
N TYR A 36 2.52 -13.03 8.56
CA TYR A 36 1.97 -13.91 9.60
C TYR A 36 1.68 -15.35 9.14
N ALA A 37 1.41 -15.55 7.84
CA ALA A 37 1.22 -16.89 7.30
C ALA A 37 2.53 -17.70 7.35
N GLY A 38 3.67 -17.08 7.15
CA GLY A 38 4.97 -17.74 7.29
C GLY A 38 5.26 -18.15 8.74
N LEU A 39 4.85 -17.32 9.70
CA LEU A 39 4.97 -17.66 11.12
C LEU A 39 4.12 -18.90 11.48
N LEU A 40 2.89 -18.95 10.98
CA LEU A 40 2.03 -20.12 11.20
C LEU A 40 2.53 -21.36 10.44
N GLY A 41 3.01 -21.18 9.20
CA GLY A 41 3.59 -22.27 8.42
C GLY A 41 4.80 -22.92 9.07
N ALA A 42 5.63 -22.14 9.78
CA ALA A 42 6.73 -22.67 10.58
C ALA A 42 6.25 -23.56 11.74
N ALA A 43 5.04 -23.32 12.28
CA ALA A 43 4.47 -24.16 13.34
C ALA A 43 4.04 -25.55 12.86
N ASP A 44 3.74 -25.67 11.58
CA ASP A 44 3.24 -26.91 10.97
C ASP A 44 4.38 -27.73 10.30
N GLU A 45 5.62 -27.21 10.36
CA GLU A 45 6.81 -27.85 9.79
C GLU A 45 7.70 -28.42 10.91
N SER A 46 8.29 -29.60 10.68
CA SER A 46 9.15 -30.28 11.65
C SER A 46 10.63 -30.29 11.26
N ASP A 47 10.93 -30.01 9.99
CA ASP A 47 12.29 -29.99 9.47
C ASP A 47 12.90 -28.58 9.64
N PRO A 48 13.95 -28.42 10.46
CA PRO A 48 14.59 -27.12 10.70
C PRO A 48 15.13 -26.45 9.42
N ASP A 49 15.60 -27.24 8.46
CA ASP A 49 16.11 -26.68 7.20
C ASP A 49 14.99 -26.14 6.32
N VAL A 50 13.86 -26.85 6.29
CA VAL A 50 12.63 -26.39 5.59
C VAL A 50 12.06 -25.14 6.26
N ILE A 51 12.02 -25.10 7.62
CA ILE A 51 11.60 -23.91 8.37
C ILE A 51 12.46 -22.71 7.96
N ARG A 52 13.78 -22.87 7.94
CA ARG A 52 14.73 -21.80 7.61
C ARG A 52 14.63 -21.36 6.15
N GLU A 53 14.40 -22.26 5.23
CA GLU A 53 14.30 -21.95 3.82
C GLU A 53 12.97 -21.29 3.45
N LYS A 54 11.85 -21.81 3.94
CA LYS A 54 10.50 -21.44 3.51
C LYS A 54 9.81 -20.41 4.39
N HIS A 55 10.18 -20.31 5.67
CA HIS A 55 9.43 -19.54 6.66
C HIS A 55 10.26 -18.51 7.42
N LEU A 56 11.43 -18.89 7.91
CA LEU A 56 12.25 -18.09 8.83
C LEU A 56 13.68 -17.93 8.34
N ARG A 57 13.93 -16.92 7.53
CA ARG A 57 15.25 -16.69 6.91
C ARG A 57 16.13 -15.81 7.80
N PRO A 58 17.30 -16.24 8.23
CA PRO A 58 18.28 -15.36 8.86
C PRO A 58 18.68 -14.22 7.93
N LEU A 59 18.75 -13.00 8.45
CA LEU A 59 19.12 -11.80 7.70
C LEU A 59 20.44 -11.25 8.23
N ASP A 60 21.38 -11.04 7.30
CA ASP A 60 22.66 -10.41 7.54
C ASP A 60 22.82 -9.15 6.68
N ALA A 61 23.97 -8.48 6.78
CA ALA A 61 24.24 -7.27 6.01
C ALA A 61 24.27 -7.52 4.50
N HIS A 62 24.61 -8.74 4.07
CA HIS A 62 24.68 -9.13 2.66
C HIS A 62 23.27 -9.36 2.09
N SER A 63 22.42 -10.07 2.81
CA SER A 63 21.04 -10.39 2.40
C SER A 63 20.18 -9.14 2.16
N VAL A 64 20.49 -8.02 2.83
CA VAL A 64 19.81 -6.73 2.63
C VAL A 64 20.62 -5.73 1.79
N SER A 65 21.70 -6.19 1.16
CA SER A 65 22.49 -5.38 0.24
C SER A 65 21.68 -5.07 -1.04
N ASN A 66 21.78 -3.82 -1.53
CA ASN A 66 21.18 -3.39 -2.79
C ASN A 66 19.63 -3.49 -2.88
N ILE A 67 18.92 -3.70 -1.77
CA ILE A 67 17.44 -3.77 -1.80
C ILE A 67 16.75 -2.42 -1.58
N VAL A 68 17.48 -1.38 -1.18
CA VAL A 68 16.91 -0.04 -0.91
C VAL A 68 16.20 0.58 -2.12
N THR A 69 16.61 0.19 -3.32
CA THR A 69 16.03 0.67 -4.58
C THR A 69 14.93 -0.22 -5.14
N ARG A 70 14.70 -1.40 -4.56
CA ARG A 70 13.78 -2.39 -5.09
C ARG A 70 12.37 -2.19 -4.56
N GLY A 71 11.38 -2.20 -5.46
CA GLY A 71 9.97 -2.29 -5.09
C GLY A 71 9.59 -3.67 -4.53
N GLY A 72 8.34 -3.79 -4.07
CA GLY A 72 7.86 -4.99 -3.42
C GLY A 72 8.54 -5.28 -2.08
N THR A 73 8.57 -6.52 -1.67
CA THR A 73 9.22 -6.98 -0.43
C THR A 73 9.97 -8.29 -0.63
N ILE A 74 11.22 -8.36 -0.17
CA ILE A 74 12.06 -9.58 -0.22
C ILE A 74 11.58 -10.65 0.75
N LEU A 75 10.73 -10.28 1.72
CA LEU A 75 10.14 -11.20 2.70
C LEU A 75 8.79 -11.74 2.23
N TYR A 76 8.35 -11.35 1.03
CA TYR A 76 7.02 -11.66 0.52
C TYR A 76 5.91 -11.16 1.46
N SER A 77 4.67 -11.25 1.03
CA SER A 77 3.54 -10.79 1.83
C SER A 77 2.30 -11.60 1.51
N SER A 78 1.50 -11.89 2.52
CA SER A 78 0.21 -12.53 2.34
C SER A 78 -0.78 -12.09 3.40
N ARG A 79 -2.07 -12.33 3.12
CA ARG A 79 -3.13 -12.22 4.13
C ARG A 79 -3.21 -13.54 4.88
N CYS A 80 -3.37 -13.48 6.21
CA CYS A 80 -3.48 -14.65 7.07
C CYS A 80 -4.71 -14.53 7.98
N PRO A 81 -5.91 -14.93 7.52
CA PRO A 81 -7.11 -14.91 8.37
C PRO A 81 -6.99 -15.81 9.60
N GLU A 82 -6.30 -16.95 9.49
CA GLU A 82 -6.08 -17.89 10.60
C GLU A 82 -5.36 -17.22 11.77
N PHE A 83 -4.46 -16.28 11.53
CA PHE A 83 -3.72 -15.57 12.57
C PHE A 83 -4.62 -14.83 13.57
N LYS A 84 -5.86 -14.48 13.17
CA LYS A 84 -6.84 -13.82 14.03
C LYS A 84 -7.57 -14.78 14.98
N THR A 85 -7.35 -16.07 14.85
CA THR A 85 -7.97 -17.10 15.71
C THR A 85 -7.09 -17.41 16.90
N GLU A 86 -7.68 -17.88 18.01
CA GLU A 86 -6.92 -18.34 19.18
C GLU A 86 -5.93 -19.45 18.81
N ALA A 87 -6.33 -20.37 17.95
CA ALA A 87 -5.44 -21.45 17.48
C ALA A 87 -4.25 -20.92 16.67
N GLY A 88 -4.48 -19.95 15.77
CA GLY A 88 -3.42 -19.30 14.99
C GLY A 88 -2.47 -18.50 15.89
N MET A 89 -2.99 -17.78 16.88
CA MET A 89 -2.16 -17.08 17.86
C MET A 89 -1.33 -18.04 18.68
N ALA A 90 -1.91 -19.13 19.16
CA ALA A 90 -1.16 -20.17 19.91
C ALA A 90 -0.03 -20.78 19.09
N LYS A 91 -0.24 -21.05 17.79
CA LYS A 91 0.81 -21.49 16.84
C LYS A 91 1.94 -20.44 16.74
N ALA A 92 1.57 -19.17 16.53
CA ALA A 92 2.54 -18.08 16.39
C ALA A 92 3.42 -17.93 17.64
N LEU A 93 2.83 -17.93 18.83
CA LEU A 93 3.55 -17.84 20.11
C LEU A 93 4.49 -19.02 20.32
N ARG A 94 4.04 -20.24 19.98
CA ARG A 94 4.89 -21.43 20.04
C ARG A 94 6.12 -21.27 19.15
N VAL A 95 5.97 -20.84 17.90
CA VAL A 95 7.10 -20.60 16.98
C VAL A 95 8.04 -19.53 17.54
N CYS A 96 7.50 -18.41 18.03
CA CYS A 96 8.34 -17.38 18.65
C CYS A 96 9.20 -17.95 19.79
N HIS A 97 8.60 -18.76 20.65
CA HIS A 97 9.32 -19.39 21.76
C HIS A 97 10.36 -20.42 21.28
N GLU A 98 9.97 -21.35 20.39
CA GLU A 98 10.85 -22.42 19.88
C GLU A 98 12.02 -21.88 19.06
N GLN A 99 11.82 -20.75 18.34
CA GLN A 99 12.82 -20.12 17.48
C GLN A 99 13.53 -18.94 18.16
N SER A 100 13.32 -18.74 19.47
CA SER A 100 13.92 -17.65 20.26
C SER A 100 13.69 -16.26 19.63
N ILE A 101 12.47 -16.02 19.18
CA ILE A 101 12.06 -14.70 18.67
C ILE A 101 11.57 -13.86 19.84
N ASP A 102 12.36 -12.90 20.27
CA ASP A 102 12.08 -12.06 21.45
C ASP A 102 11.15 -10.91 21.13
N ALA A 103 11.16 -10.41 19.89
CA ALA A 103 10.34 -9.29 19.44
C ALA A 103 10.07 -9.32 17.94
N ILE A 104 9.02 -8.64 17.48
CA ILE A 104 8.65 -8.59 16.06
C ILE A 104 8.54 -7.14 15.59
N ILE A 105 9.17 -6.82 14.45
CA ILE A 105 8.90 -5.59 13.69
C ILE A 105 8.05 -5.97 12.47
N ALA A 106 6.82 -5.46 12.42
CA ALA A 106 5.84 -5.78 11.41
C ALA A 106 5.61 -4.58 10.48
N ILE A 107 5.86 -4.77 9.17
CA ILE A 107 5.71 -3.72 8.15
C ILE A 107 4.41 -3.97 7.37
N GLY A 108 3.51 -3.00 7.35
CA GLY A 108 2.25 -3.13 6.62
C GLY A 108 1.20 -2.10 7.03
N GLY A 109 -0.06 -2.37 6.68
CA GLY A 109 -1.20 -1.52 6.99
C GLY A 109 -1.92 -1.89 8.29
N ASP A 110 -3.16 -1.39 8.45
CA ASP A 110 -3.99 -1.54 9.64
C ASP A 110 -4.12 -3.01 10.13
N GLY A 111 -4.40 -3.94 9.21
CA GLY A 111 -4.49 -5.36 9.58
C GLY A 111 -3.20 -5.96 10.14
N THR A 112 -2.05 -5.46 9.68
CA THR A 112 -0.73 -5.86 10.18
C THR A 112 -0.50 -5.31 11.59
N PHE A 113 -0.92 -4.08 11.84
CA PHE A 113 -0.80 -3.44 13.15
C PHE A 113 -1.68 -4.12 14.21
N ARG A 114 -2.90 -4.53 13.83
CA ARG A 114 -3.75 -5.32 14.74
C ARG A 114 -3.07 -6.62 15.14
N GLY A 115 -2.47 -7.32 14.18
CA GLY A 115 -1.71 -8.54 14.48
C GLY A 115 -0.48 -8.29 15.37
N ALA A 116 0.22 -7.17 15.19
CA ALA A 116 1.33 -6.78 16.06
C ALA A 116 0.84 -6.46 17.48
N THR A 117 -0.29 -5.78 17.62
CA THR A 117 -0.94 -5.50 18.91
C THR A 117 -1.33 -6.80 19.61
N ASP A 118 -1.91 -7.75 18.86
CA ASP A 118 -2.30 -9.05 19.42
C ASP A 118 -1.08 -9.83 19.94
N LEU A 119 0.05 -9.84 19.22
CA LEU A 119 1.32 -10.43 19.69
C LEU A 119 1.82 -9.75 20.95
N THR A 120 1.81 -8.42 21.00
CA THR A 120 2.24 -7.68 22.20
C THR A 120 1.38 -8.02 23.40
N ASN A 121 0.07 -8.12 23.24
CA ASN A 121 -0.86 -8.52 24.32
C ASN A 121 -0.61 -9.95 24.83
N HIS A 122 0.04 -10.79 24.01
CA HIS A 122 0.43 -12.16 24.38
C HIS A 122 1.91 -12.29 24.76
N GLY A 123 2.60 -11.18 25.00
CA GLY A 123 3.96 -11.19 25.55
C GLY A 123 5.10 -11.17 24.53
N ILE A 124 4.81 -10.99 23.25
CA ILE A 124 5.83 -10.77 22.22
C ILE A 124 5.84 -9.28 21.83
N PRO A 125 6.75 -8.46 22.36
CA PRO A 125 6.86 -7.04 22.02
C PRO A 125 6.89 -6.84 20.52
N SER A 126 6.04 -5.94 20.00
CA SER A 126 5.95 -5.75 18.56
C SER A 126 5.82 -4.27 18.19
N ILE A 127 6.56 -3.85 17.17
CA ILE A 127 6.51 -2.49 16.60
C ILE A 127 5.97 -2.57 15.17
N GLY A 128 4.99 -1.71 14.87
CA GLY A 128 4.45 -1.56 13.52
C GLY A 128 5.15 -0.45 12.74
N ILE A 129 5.54 -0.74 11.49
CA ILE A 129 6.02 0.27 10.54
C ILE A 129 4.94 0.44 9.45
N PRO A 130 4.38 1.66 9.25
CA PRO A 130 3.29 1.88 8.31
C PRO A 130 3.78 1.77 6.86
N GLY A 131 3.48 0.64 6.22
CA GLY A 131 3.81 0.32 4.83
C GLY A 131 2.54 -0.01 4.04
N THR A 132 1.95 1.00 3.42
CA THR A 132 0.77 0.92 2.56
C THR A 132 0.73 2.11 1.61
N ILE A 133 0.21 1.91 0.39
CA ILE A 133 0.01 3.00 -0.56
C ILE A 133 -1.24 3.84 -0.23
N ASP A 134 -2.13 3.35 0.61
CA ASP A 134 -3.46 3.93 0.83
C ASP A 134 -3.41 5.18 1.74
N ASN A 135 -2.35 5.32 2.54
CA ASN A 135 -2.15 6.39 3.53
C ASN A 135 -3.32 6.53 4.53
N ASP A 136 -3.86 5.38 4.94
CA ASP A 136 -5.06 5.26 5.78
C ASP A 136 -4.75 4.95 7.26
N ILE A 137 -3.50 5.15 7.69
CA ILE A 137 -3.06 4.93 9.07
C ILE A 137 -3.05 6.26 9.84
N THR A 138 -3.91 6.39 10.82
CA THR A 138 -4.12 7.64 11.57
C THR A 138 -2.95 8.09 12.43
N ALA A 139 -2.01 7.20 12.76
CA ALA A 139 -0.88 7.50 13.62
C ALA A 139 0.33 8.12 12.87
N THR A 140 0.25 8.31 11.57
CA THR A 140 1.32 8.88 10.75
C THR A 140 0.78 9.84 9.70
N GLU A 141 1.57 10.83 9.33
CA GLU A 141 1.25 11.73 8.21
C GLU A 141 1.45 11.04 6.86
N LEU A 142 2.45 10.16 6.78
CA LEU A 142 2.81 9.47 5.54
C LEU A 142 3.09 8.00 5.81
N THR A 143 2.50 7.15 5.00
CA THR A 143 2.84 5.73 4.95
C THR A 143 3.88 5.46 3.87
N ILE A 144 4.74 4.46 4.09
CA ILE A 144 5.75 4.03 3.13
C ILE A 144 5.04 3.47 1.90
N GLY A 145 5.37 4.03 0.73
CA GLY A 145 4.79 3.65 -0.56
C GLY A 145 3.79 4.64 -1.14
N PHE A 146 3.21 5.51 -0.32
CA PHE A 146 2.22 6.50 -0.76
C PHE A 146 2.80 7.51 -1.76
N ASP A 147 3.97 8.08 -1.49
CA ASP A 147 4.62 9.04 -2.40
C ASP A 147 4.98 8.39 -3.75
N THR A 148 5.47 7.17 -3.73
CA THR A 148 5.76 6.42 -4.97
C THR A 148 4.49 6.13 -5.77
N ALA A 149 3.41 5.73 -5.10
CA ALA A 149 2.13 5.49 -5.75
C ALA A 149 1.57 6.76 -6.39
N LEU A 150 1.65 7.91 -5.71
CA LEU A 150 1.26 9.21 -6.27
C LEU A 150 2.04 9.55 -7.54
N ASN A 151 3.36 9.39 -7.52
CA ASN A 151 4.21 9.67 -8.69
C ASN A 151 3.92 8.71 -9.85
N THR A 152 3.59 7.45 -9.54
CA THR A 152 3.18 6.48 -10.57
C THR A 152 1.83 6.87 -11.16
N CYS A 153 0.84 7.21 -10.33
CA CYS A 153 -0.46 7.70 -10.80
C CYS A 153 -0.30 8.93 -11.70
N LEU A 154 0.46 9.92 -11.25
CA LEU A 154 0.64 11.17 -11.99
C LEU A 154 1.23 10.91 -13.38
N ARG A 155 2.29 10.10 -13.47
CA ARG A 155 2.87 9.73 -14.77
C ARG A 155 1.86 9.03 -15.69
N MET A 156 1.06 8.09 -15.16
CA MET A 156 0.04 7.41 -15.95
C MET A 156 -1.07 8.36 -16.44
N ILE A 157 -1.44 9.35 -15.62
CA ILE A 157 -2.41 10.38 -16.00
C ILE A 157 -1.85 11.30 -17.09
N ASP A 158 -0.57 11.65 -17.01
CA ASP A 158 0.07 12.47 -18.05
C ASP A 158 0.08 11.74 -19.40
N ASP A 159 0.42 10.43 -19.41
CA ASP A 159 0.34 9.60 -20.63
C ASP A 159 -1.10 9.52 -21.18
N LEU A 160 -2.10 9.42 -20.30
CA LEU A 160 -3.52 9.40 -20.68
C LEU A 160 -3.99 10.76 -21.24
N ARG A 161 -3.40 11.85 -20.79
CA ARG A 161 -3.75 13.20 -21.25
C ARG A 161 -3.47 13.39 -22.74
N ASP A 162 -2.35 12.88 -23.22
CA ASP A 162 -1.98 12.99 -24.64
C ASP A 162 -3.03 12.35 -25.54
N THR A 163 -3.51 11.15 -25.16
CA THR A 163 -4.55 10.48 -25.95
C THR A 163 -5.94 11.12 -25.75
N ALA A 164 -6.23 11.65 -24.55
CA ALA A 164 -7.47 12.38 -24.29
C ALA A 164 -7.56 13.62 -25.21
N GLU A 165 -6.48 14.38 -25.31
CA GLU A 165 -6.38 15.58 -26.15
C GLU A 165 -6.49 15.23 -27.65
N SER A 166 -5.73 14.24 -28.10
CA SER A 166 -5.71 13.81 -29.50
C SER A 166 -7.09 13.40 -30.01
N HIS A 167 -7.87 12.71 -29.17
CA HIS A 167 -9.18 12.18 -29.54
C HIS A 167 -10.38 13.00 -29.05
N ALA A 168 -10.17 14.15 -28.44
CA ALA A 168 -11.21 15.00 -27.85
C ALA A 168 -12.15 14.23 -26.90
N ARG A 169 -11.56 13.49 -25.93
CA ARG A 169 -12.26 12.59 -25.00
C ARG A 169 -12.17 13.07 -23.56
N CYS A 170 -13.12 12.60 -22.75
CA CYS A 170 -12.97 12.57 -21.30
C CYS A 170 -12.48 11.17 -20.88
N ILE A 171 -11.38 11.09 -20.15
CA ILE A 171 -10.92 9.83 -19.56
C ILE A 171 -11.17 9.89 -18.05
N ILE A 172 -11.97 8.95 -17.56
CA ILE A 172 -12.18 8.75 -16.14
C ILE A 172 -11.18 7.70 -15.67
N THR A 173 -10.33 8.07 -14.71
CA THR A 173 -9.35 7.15 -14.15
C THR A 173 -9.71 6.79 -12.72
N GLU A 174 -9.91 5.50 -12.48
CA GLU A 174 -10.15 4.92 -11.16
C GLU A 174 -8.81 4.56 -10.52
N ILE A 175 -8.62 5.03 -9.28
CA ILE A 175 -7.39 4.89 -8.51
C ILE A 175 -7.69 4.10 -7.23
N MET A 176 -6.81 3.18 -6.84
CA MET A 176 -6.88 2.45 -5.59
C MET A 176 -6.78 3.40 -4.38
N GLY A 177 -7.06 2.90 -3.20
CA GLY A 177 -7.01 3.65 -1.94
C GLY A 177 -7.77 2.95 -0.82
N ASN A 178 -8.35 1.77 -1.09
CA ASN A 178 -9.03 0.92 -0.11
C ASN A 178 -10.15 1.63 0.69
N GLY A 179 -10.81 2.63 0.12
CA GLY A 179 -11.83 3.45 0.80
C GLY A 179 -11.27 4.76 1.38
N CYS A 180 -9.99 5.05 1.20
CA CYS A 180 -9.36 6.34 1.44
C CYS A 180 -9.15 7.06 0.10
N GLY A 181 -9.64 8.29 0.00
CA GLY A 181 -9.58 9.07 -1.25
C GLY A 181 -8.29 9.84 -1.47
N LEU A 182 -7.29 9.74 -0.60
CA LEU A 182 -6.09 10.58 -0.64
C LEU A 182 -5.27 10.40 -1.93
N LEU A 183 -5.08 9.16 -2.42
CA LEU A 183 -4.41 8.92 -3.69
C LEU A 183 -5.13 9.60 -4.85
N ALA A 184 -6.46 9.45 -4.93
CA ALA A 184 -7.28 10.06 -5.97
C ALA A 184 -7.28 11.59 -5.86
N LEU A 185 -7.39 12.13 -4.64
CA LEU A 185 -7.40 13.57 -4.37
C LEU A 185 -6.09 14.23 -4.82
N TYR A 186 -4.96 13.75 -4.34
CA TYR A 186 -3.67 14.36 -4.65
C TYR A 186 -3.30 14.20 -6.12
N THR A 187 -3.55 13.02 -6.70
CA THR A 187 -3.36 12.81 -8.14
C THR A 187 -4.25 13.74 -8.96
N GLY A 188 -5.52 13.87 -8.58
CA GLY A 188 -6.48 14.73 -9.28
C GLY A 188 -6.11 16.21 -9.23
N ILE A 189 -5.67 16.70 -8.08
CA ILE A 189 -5.20 18.08 -7.92
C ILE A 189 -3.92 18.31 -8.73
N ALA A 190 -2.93 17.44 -8.57
CA ALA A 190 -1.63 17.57 -9.22
C ALA A 190 -1.71 17.45 -10.75
N SER A 191 -2.64 16.63 -11.26
CA SER A 191 -2.87 16.48 -12.70
C SER A 191 -3.81 17.53 -13.28
N GLY A 192 -4.43 18.40 -12.48
CA GLY A 192 -5.45 19.35 -12.96
C GLY A 192 -6.69 18.63 -13.52
N ALA A 193 -7.16 17.60 -12.87
CA ALA A 193 -8.37 16.88 -13.23
C ALA A 193 -9.60 17.81 -13.23
N ILE A 194 -10.53 17.60 -14.17
CA ILE A 194 -11.74 18.42 -14.28
C ILE A 194 -12.72 18.13 -13.13
N SER A 195 -12.69 16.91 -12.59
CA SER A 195 -13.46 16.49 -11.43
C SER A 195 -12.70 15.41 -10.66
N ILE A 196 -12.96 15.33 -9.35
CA ILE A 196 -12.37 14.34 -8.45
C ILE A 196 -13.49 13.81 -7.55
N ALA A 197 -13.72 12.49 -7.59
CA ALA A 197 -14.68 11.81 -6.74
C ALA A 197 -13.94 10.96 -5.70
N ILE A 198 -14.19 11.24 -4.42
CA ILE A 198 -13.58 10.54 -3.27
C ILE A 198 -14.65 10.18 -2.24
N PRO A 199 -14.47 9.12 -1.44
CA PRO A 199 -15.50 8.69 -0.50
C PRO A 199 -15.76 9.69 0.65
N GLU A 200 -14.80 10.55 0.98
CA GLU A 200 -14.89 11.50 2.09
C GLU A 200 -15.79 12.72 1.78
N ILE A 201 -16.09 12.98 0.51
CA ILE A 201 -16.88 14.16 0.09
C ILE A 201 -18.00 13.68 -0.84
N PRO A 202 -19.27 14.06 -0.55
CA PRO A 202 -20.38 13.78 -1.47
C PRO A 202 -20.08 14.32 -2.87
N PHE A 203 -20.22 13.48 -3.88
CA PHE A 203 -19.94 13.86 -5.25
C PHE A 203 -21.19 14.41 -5.95
N ASP A 204 -21.08 15.63 -6.46
CA ASP A 204 -22.14 16.27 -7.26
C ASP A 204 -21.96 15.92 -8.74
N LEU A 205 -22.70 14.90 -9.17
CA LEU A 205 -22.66 14.39 -10.55
C LEU A 205 -23.18 15.43 -11.56
N ASP A 206 -24.23 16.17 -11.20
CA ASP A 206 -24.83 17.19 -12.06
C ASP A 206 -23.84 18.33 -12.32
N TYR A 207 -23.20 18.82 -11.27
CA TYR A 207 -22.16 19.84 -11.38
C TYR A 207 -20.97 19.35 -12.18
N ALA A 208 -20.53 18.12 -11.99
CA ALA A 208 -19.40 17.55 -12.74
C ALA A 208 -19.72 17.46 -14.25
N CYS A 209 -20.90 16.96 -14.62
CA CYS A 209 -21.34 16.91 -16.02
C CYS A 209 -21.44 18.31 -16.64
N GLN A 210 -22.02 19.27 -15.92
CA GLN A 210 -22.12 20.66 -16.40
C GLN A 210 -20.73 21.28 -16.61
N LYS A 211 -19.78 21.06 -15.71
CA LYS A 211 -18.40 21.53 -15.82
C LYS A 211 -17.71 20.97 -17.07
N ILE A 212 -17.93 19.69 -17.37
CA ILE A 212 -17.39 19.03 -18.58
C ILE A 212 -18.04 19.62 -19.84
N ALA A 213 -19.37 19.80 -19.86
CA ALA A 213 -20.07 20.41 -20.98
C ALA A 213 -19.57 21.84 -21.25
N ASN A 214 -19.43 22.66 -20.21
CA ASN A 214 -18.90 24.02 -20.33
C ASN A 214 -17.46 24.03 -20.85
N ALA A 215 -16.60 23.13 -20.36
CA ALA A 215 -15.24 23.01 -20.85
C ALA A 215 -15.19 22.63 -22.34
N ARG A 216 -16.08 21.74 -22.79
CA ARG A 216 -16.22 21.36 -24.18
C ARG A 216 -16.68 22.54 -25.04
N ALA A 217 -17.65 23.31 -24.54
CA ALA A 217 -18.20 24.48 -25.27
C ALA A 217 -17.16 25.59 -25.54
N VAL A 218 -16.18 25.76 -24.64
CA VAL A 218 -15.05 26.69 -24.82
C VAL A 218 -13.86 26.07 -25.57
N GLY A 219 -14.03 24.90 -26.18
CA GLY A 219 -13.02 24.28 -27.05
C GLY A 219 -12.00 23.37 -26.35
N LYS A 220 -12.15 23.05 -25.04
CA LYS A 220 -11.27 22.08 -24.38
C LYS A 220 -11.47 20.70 -25.00
N ARG A 221 -10.39 20.10 -25.50
CA ARG A 221 -10.45 18.82 -26.22
C ARG A 221 -10.30 17.63 -25.26
N GLY A 222 -9.20 17.55 -24.53
CA GLY A 222 -8.89 16.47 -23.61
C GLY A 222 -9.29 16.81 -22.17
N MET A 223 -9.95 15.88 -21.49
CA MET A 223 -10.35 16.03 -20.09
C MET A 223 -10.01 14.77 -19.30
N ILE A 224 -9.55 14.96 -18.08
CA ILE A 224 -9.28 13.87 -17.13
C ILE A 224 -10.20 14.06 -15.93
N ALA A 225 -10.93 13.01 -15.56
CA ALA A 225 -11.66 12.91 -14.31
C ALA A 225 -11.05 11.79 -13.46
N ILE A 226 -10.98 11.98 -12.16
CA ILE A 226 -10.39 11.02 -11.23
C ILE A 226 -11.48 10.52 -10.29
N CYS A 227 -11.49 9.21 -10.06
CA CYS A 227 -12.36 8.55 -9.08
C CYS A 227 -11.52 7.66 -8.16
N SER A 228 -11.83 7.66 -6.86
CA SER A 228 -11.35 6.62 -5.96
C SER A 228 -12.06 5.29 -6.25
N GLU A 229 -11.40 4.17 -6.02
CA GLU A 229 -12.08 2.87 -5.97
C GLU A 229 -13.09 2.81 -4.80
N LYS A 230 -13.99 1.83 -4.83
CA LYS A 230 -14.98 1.57 -3.75
C LYS A 230 -15.92 2.73 -3.44
N LEU A 231 -16.14 3.65 -4.38
CA LEU A 231 -17.27 4.57 -4.28
C LEU A 231 -18.59 3.80 -4.33
N PRO A 232 -19.66 4.31 -3.67
CA PRO A 232 -20.97 3.67 -3.71
C PRO A 232 -21.48 3.45 -5.13
N GLU A 233 -22.06 2.28 -5.40
CA GLU A 233 -22.75 2.01 -6.65
C GLU A 233 -23.94 2.97 -6.84
N LEU A 234 -24.20 3.34 -8.08
CA LEU A 234 -25.38 4.11 -8.47
C LEU A 234 -26.34 3.14 -9.19
N ASP A 235 -27.51 2.91 -8.60
CA ASP A 235 -28.54 1.99 -9.12
C ASP A 235 -27.99 0.57 -9.44
N GLY A 236 -27.09 0.05 -8.60
CA GLY A 236 -26.46 -1.27 -8.76
C GLY A 236 -25.38 -1.34 -9.84
N VAL A 237 -24.93 -0.20 -10.34
CA VAL A 237 -23.83 -0.08 -11.32
C VAL A 237 -22.62 0.55 -10.64
N PRO A 238 -21.39 0.05 -10.85
CA PRO A 238 -20.19 0.67 -10.31
C PRO A 238 -20.12 2.17 -10.63
N PHE A 239 -19.74 2.98 -9.62
CA PHE A 239 -19.73 4.44 -9.74
C PHE A 239 -19.03 4.95 -11.01
N THR A 240 -17.85 4.43 -11.30
CA THR A 240 -17.03 4.87 -12.43
C THR A 240 -17.74 4.62 -13.78
N ASP A 241 -18.46 3.51 -13.89
CA ASP A 241 -19.20 3.15 -15.10
C ASP A 241 -20.45 4.03 -15.26
N SER A 242 -21.20 4.25 -14.18
CA SER A 242 -22.34 5.17 -14.17
C SER A 242 -21.93 6.59 -14.49
N TYR A 243 -20.84 7.08 -13.90
CA TYR A 243 -20.32 8.41 -14.15
C TYR A 243 -19.92 8.58 -15.63
N ALA A 244 -19.28 7.57 -16.22
CA ALA A 244 -18.92 7.61 -17.64
C ALA A 244 -20.14 7.68 -18.55
N ALA A 245 -21.19 6.90 -18.25
CA ALA A 245 -22.43 6.89 -18.99
C ALA A 245 -23.15 8.25 -18.91
N GLU A 246 -23.23 8.84 -17.72
CA GLU A 246 -23.87 10.15 -17.49
C GLU A 246 -23.15 11.29 -18.25
N ILE A 247 -21.80 11.31 -18.23
CA ILE A 247 -21.04 12.29 -19.01
C ILE A 247 -21.40 12.14 -20.50
N GLN A 248 -21.34 10.94 -21.04
CA GLN A 248 -21.56 10.71 -22.46
C GLN A 248 -22.99 11.06 -22.87
N GLN A 249 -23.97 10.72 -22.05
CA GLN A 249 -25.39 11.02 -22.31
C GLN A 249 -25.71 12.52 -22.26
N ARG A 250 -25.17 13.22 -21.25
CA ARG A 250 -25.52 14.63 -20.97
C ARG A 250 -24.67 15.65 -21.73
N THR A 251 -23.47 15.29 -22.14
CA THR A 251 -22.49 16.26 -22.67
C THR A 251 -22.04 15.97 -24.07
N ASP A 252 -22.45 14.86 -24.68
CA ASP A 252 -21.98 14.37 -25.99
C ASP A 252 -20.43 14.26 -26.08
N VAL A 253 -19.77 14.16 -24.94
CA VAL A 253 -18.32 13.95 -24.85
C VAL A 253 -18.02 12.46 -24.81
N CYS A 254 -17.29 11.97 -25.81
CA CYS A 254 -16.85 10.58 -25.82
C CYS A 254 -16.02 10.27 -24.56
N THR A 255 -16.50 9.34 -23.74
CA THR A 255 -15.90 9.01 -22.45
C THR A 255 -15.24 7.64 -22.50
N ARG A 256 -14.11 7.48 -21.81
CA ARG A 256 -13.41 6.21 -21.63
C ARG A 256 -13.02 6.04 -20.16
N ILE A 257 -13.06 4.80 -19.70
CA ILE A 257 -12.66 4.43 -18.34
C ILE A 257 -11.28 3.80 -18.41
N ASN A 258 -10.43 4.19 -17.48
CA ASN A 258 -9.17 3.55 -17.19
C ASN A 258 -9.11 3.18 -15.70
N ARG A 259 -8.71 1.96 -15.37
CA ARG A 259 -8.50 1.52 -13.98
C ARG A 259 -7.03 1.19 -13.82
N LEU A 260 -6.30 1.96 -13.00
CA LEU A 260 -4.87 1.74 -12.80
C LEU A 260 -4.60 0.42 -12.07
N GLY A 261 -5.44 0.06 -11.10
CA GLY A 261 -5.30 -1.20 -10.38
C GLY A 261 -3.93 -1.36 -9.73
N HIS A 262 -3.43 -2.60 -9.70
CA HIS A 262 -2.22 -2.96 -8.97
C HIS A 262 -0.91 -2.37 -9.52
N ILE A 263 -0.89 -1.76 -10.69
CA ILE A 263 0.32 -1.14 -11.24
C ILE A 263 0.90 -0.06 -10.32
N ILE A 264 0.04 0.62 -9.55
CA ILE A 264 0.46 1.67 -8.62
C ILE A 264 1.13 1.15 -7.34
N ARG A 265 1.08 -0.18 -7.09
CA ARG A 265 1.80 -0.82 -5.98
C ARG A 265 3.25 -1.11 -6.31
N GLY A 266 3.61 -1.10 -7.58
CA GLY A 266 4.94 -1.46 -8.05
C GLY A 266 5.87 -0.27 -8.23
N GLY A 267 7.09 -0.60 -8.67
CA GLY A 267 8.11 0.37 -9.02
C GLY A 267 9.14 0.63 -7.92
N ASN A 268 10.20 1.31 -8.32
CA ASN A 268 11.27 1.68 -7.40
C ASN A 268 10.80 2.81 -6.47
N PRO A 269 11.01 2.71 -5.16
CA PRO A 269 10.61 3.74 -4.22
C PRO A 269 11.29 5.08 -4.53
N THR A 270 10.52 6.16 -4.40
CA THR A 270 11.03 7.53 -4.50
C THR A 270 12.05 7.82 -3.41
N LEU A 271 12.76 8.95 -3.52
CA LEU A 271 13.64 9.43 -2.46
C LEU A 271 12.90 9.55 -1.14
N ARG A 272 11.67 10.10 -1.17
CA ARG A 272 10.86 10.31 0.04
C ARG A 272 10.54 8.98 0.73
N ASP A 273 10.03 8.00 0.00
CA ASP A 273 9.71 6.68 0.57
C ASP A 273 10.95 5.96 1.10
N ARG A 274 12.11 6.05 0.41
CA ARG A 274 13.37 5.48 0.93
C ARG A 274 13.83 6.13 2.23
N MET A 275 13.73 7.46 2.34
CA MET A 275 14.11 8.19 3.54
C MET A 275 13.18 7.88 4.70
N THR A 276 11.86 7.98 4.48
CA THR A 276 10.85 7.66 5.50
C THR A 276 11.00 6.23 5.99
N ALA A 277 11.11 5.26 5.07
CA ALA A 277 11.31 3.85 5.40
C ALA A 277 12.60 3.60 6.21
N SER A 278 13.69 4.30 5.85
CA SER A 278 14.95 4.15 6.57
C SER A 278 14.90 4.74 7.98
N GLN A 279 14.28 5.91 8.14
CA GLN A 279 14.10 6.55 9.44
C GLN A 279 13.19 5.71 10.36
N MET A 280 12.01 5.30 9.86
CA MET A 280 11.08 4.45 10.62
C MET A 280 11.72 3.10 10.99
N GLY A 281 12.52 2.51 10.08
CA GLY A 281 13.20 1.24 10.37
C GLY A 281 14.26 1.35 11.47
N VAL A 282 15.01 2.44 11.51
CA VAL A 282 15.99 2.70 12.59
C VAL A 282 15.26 2.94 13.90
N GLU A 283 14.22 3.77 13.88
CA GLU A 283 13.47 4.15 15.07
C GLU A 283 12.70 2.96 15.67
N ALA A 284 12.15 2.07 14.84
CA ALA A 284 11.50 0.86 15.33
C ALA A 284 12.44 -0.03 16.14
N VAL A 285 13.73 -0.14 15.76
CA VAL A 285 14.72 -0.87 16.54
C VAL A 285 15.08 -0.13 17.83
N ASN A 286 15.25 1.21 17.75
CA ASN A 286 15.53 2.03 18.94
C ASN A 286 14.41 1.87 19.96
N SER A 287 13.15 2.00 19.55
CA SER A 287 11.97 1.86 20.42
C SER A 287 11.89 0.48 21.08
N LEU A 288 12.24 -0.60 20.38
CA LEU A 288 12.32 -1.93 20.99
C LEU A 288 13.41 -2.05 22.04
N LEU A 289 14.50 -1.29 21.91
CA LEU A 289 15.61 -1.32 22.86
C LEU A 289 15.36 -0.47 24.12
N GLU A 290 14.51 0.54 23.98
CA GLU A 290 14.12 1.43 25.08
C GLU A 290 13.02 0.84 25.97
N GLY A 291 12.24 -0.13 25.49
CA GLY A 291 11.18 -0.87 26.21
C GLY A 291 9.81 -0.31 25.91
#